data_5999ad6df6578f2ecbf10eb2255500a5
#
_entry.id   5999ad6df6578f2ecbf10eb2255500a5
#
_cell.length_a   1.000
_cell.length_b   1.000
_cell.length_c   1.000
_cell.angle_alpha   90.00
_cell.angle_beta   90.00
_cell.angle_gamma   90.00
#
_symmetry.space_group_name_H-M   'P 1'
#
loop_
_entity.id
_entity.type
_entity.pdbx_description
1 polymer ?
#
loop_
_entity_poly.entity_id
_entity_poly.type
_entity_poly.pdbx_seq_one_letter_code
_entity_poly.pdbx_strand_id
1 'polypeptide(L)'
;MRRTAIALFCLFLLSVGIGLRAQNIQLHYDFGRSLYDKDLKDRPVLTSTVEKFHPDKWGSTYFFVDMDYTSDGVAAAYWEIARELKFWKNPFSVHVEYNGGLAKGFSYQNAYLGGVTYTYNNTAFSRGFSLSAMYKYIQKHHSPNNFQLTGTWYMNFSNNLLTFPALLTGGVRRLLMGRLFFLPSPSFG
;
A
#
# COMPACT_ATOMS: atom_id res chain seq x y z
N MET A 1 -0.09 -32.12 19.59
CA MET A 1 0.92 -32.45 18.56
C MET A 1 0.82 -31.61 17.28
N ARG A 2 -0.34 -31.44 16.60
CA ARG A 2 -0.43 -30.61 15.37
C ARG A 2 -0.09 -29.12 15.61
N ARG A 3 -0.53 -28.52 16.71
CA ARG A 3 -0.30 -27.08 17.01
C ARG A 3 1.17 -26.77 17.31
N THR A 4 1.85 -27.66 18.00
CA THR A 4 3.30 -27.55 18.27
C THR A 4 4.14 -27.73 17.02
N ALA A 5 3.75 -28.60 16.10
CA ALA A 5 4.44 -28.77 14.83
C ALA A 5 4.32 -27.54 13.91
N ILE A 6 3.15 -26.89 13.91
CA ILE A 6 2.94 -25.65 13.15
C ILE A 6 3.78 -24.51 13.72
N ALA A 7 3.80 -24.36 15.05
CA ALA A 7 4.61 -23.33 15.72
C ALA A 7 6.13 -23.52 15.45
N LEU A 8 6.62 -24.75 15.50
CA LEU A 8 8.01 -25.10 15.18
C LEU A 8 8.33 -24.88 13.70
N PHE A 9 7.38 -25.16 12.79
CA PHE A 9 7.54 -24.91 11.37
C PHE A 9 7.57 -23.41 11.06
N CYS A 10 6.73 -22.60 11.70
CA CYS A 10 6.78 -21.14 11.60
C CYS A 10 8.09 -20.56 12.16
N LEU A 11 8.56 -21.09 13.31
CA LEU A 11 9.85 -20.70 13.89
C LEU A 11 11.04 -21.10 12.99
N PHE A 12 10.97 -22.27 12.36
CA PHE A 12 11.97 -22.74 11.40
C PHE A 12 11.99 -21.88 10.14
N LEU A 13 10.84 -21.47 9.61
CA LEU A 13 10.75 -20.53 8.48
C LEU A 13 11.33 -19.14 8.82
N LEU A 14 11.23 -18.71 10.07
CA LEU A 14 11.85 -17.48 10.57
C LEU A 14 13.37 -17.62 10.76
N SER A 15 13.87 -18.84 11.00
CA SER A 15 15.30 -19.10 11.23
C SER A 15 16.09 -19.47 9.98
N VAL A 16 15.43 -19.95 8.92
CA VAL A 16 16.07 -20.15 7.62
C VAL A 16 16.23 -18.79 6.98
N GLY A 17 17.40 -18.22 7.08
CA GLY A 17 17.83 -16.98 6.44
C GLY A 17 17.92 -17.12 4.91
N ILE A 18 16.87 -17.62 4.28
CA ILE A 18 16.61 -17.39 2.88
C ILE A 18 16.42 -15.88 2.82
N GLY A 19 17.28 -15.20 2.09
CA GLY A 19 17.29 -13.73 1.97
C GLY A 19 15.99 -13.17 1.39
N LEU A 20 14.88 -13.42 2.08
CA LEU A 20 13.64 -12.67 1.98
C LEU A 20 13.97 -11.27 2.49
N ARG A 21 14.49 -10.44 1.60
CA ARG A 21 14.62 -9.00 1.82
C ARG A 21 13.23 -8.37 1.66
N ALA A 22 12.24 -8.84 2.45
CA ALA A 22 11.09 -8.03 2.74
C ALA A 22 11.64 -6.85 3.55
N GLN A 23 11.40 -5.63 3.10
CA GLN A 23 11.90 -4.45 3.80
C GLN A 23 11.09 -4.19 5.05
N ASN A 24 9.82 -4.63 5.08
CA ASN A 24 8.95 -4.37 6.19
C ASN A 24 7.87 -5.45 6.33
N ILE A 25 7.64 -5.89 7.57
CA ILE A 25 6.50 -6.70 7.97
C ILE A 25 5.85 -5.95 9.12
N GLN A 26 4.58 -5.60 8.98
CA GLN A 26 3.81 -4.85 9.96
C GLN A 26 2.65 -5.70 10.47
N LEU A 27 2.31 -5.51 11.73
CA LEU A 27 1.11 -6.06 12.36
C LEU A 27 0.30 -4.91 12.94
N HIS A 28 -0.91 -4.76 12.48
CA HIS A 28 -1.84 -3.71 12.91
C HIS A 28 -2.98 -4.34 13.69
N TYR A 29 -3.18 -3.90 14.91
CA TYR A 29 -4.30 -4.33 15.74
C TYR A 29 -5.38 -3.24 15.80
N ASP A 30 -6.63 -3.59 15.53
CA ASP A 30 -7.75 -2.64 15.60
C ASP A 30 -8.21 -2.44 17.04
N PHE A 31 -7.61 -1.48 17.75
CA PHE A 31 -8.05 -1.04 19.06
C PHE A 31 -9.46 -0.44 19.07
N GLY A 32 -9.90 0.13 17.94
CA GLY A 32 -11.24 0.71 17.79
C GLY A 32 -12.33 -0.30 18.05
N ARG A 33 -12.14 -1.54 17.59
CA ARG A 33 -13.04 -2.67 17.87
C ARG A 33 -13.17 -2.97 19.35
N SER A 34 -12.12 -2.78 20.13
CA SER A 34 -12.12 -3.04 21.57
C SER A 34 -12.66 -1.88 22.39
N LEU A 35 -12.53 -0.63 21.88
CA LEU A 35 -12.84 0.60 22.60
C LEU A 35 -14.21 1.19 22.25
N TYR A 36 -14.69 1.04 21.01
CA TYR A 36 -15.87 1.74 20.48
C TYR A 36 -17.06 0.86 20.18
N ASP A 37 -17.13 -0.34 20.81
CA ASP A 37 -18.36 -1.14 20.88
C ASP A 37 -18.89 -1.80 19.57
N LYS A 38 -20.07 -2.34 19.71
CA LYS A 38 -20.81 -3.34 18.92
C LYS A 38 -20.89 -3.09 17.41
N ASP A 39 -20.83 -1.84 16.98
CA ASP A 39 -20.96 -1.45 15.57
C ASP A 39 -19.71 -1.77 14.72
N LEU A 40 -18.58 -2.08 15.36
CA LEU A 40 -17.32 -2.39 14.73
C LEU A 40 -16.94 -3.89 14.74
N LYS A 41 -17.88 -4.76 15.12
CA LYS A 41 -17.63 -6.20 15.26
C LYS A 41 -17.21 -6.90 13.97
N ASP A 42 -17.66 -6.38 12.83
CA ASP A 42 -17.38 -6.96 11.52
C ASP A 42 -16.01 -6.51 10.94
N ARG A 43 -15.31 -5.62 11.63
CA ARG A 43 -13.96 -5.20 11.24
C ARG A 43 -12.93 -6.28 11.57
N PRO A 44 -11.85 -6.39 10.77
CA PRO A 44 -10.74 -7.27 11.08
C PRO A 44 -10.14 -6.93 12.45
N VAL A 45 -9.76 -7.94 13.20
CA VAL A 45 -9.08 -7.74 14.51
C VAL A 45 -7.62 -7.39 14.32
N LEU A 46 -7.01 -7.99 13.31
CA LEU A 46 -5.61 -7.91 13.01
C LEU A 46 -5.44 -7.80 11.50
N THR A 47 -4.53 -6.95 11.06
CA THR A 47 -4.04 -6.89 9.68
C THR A 47 -2.54 -7.09 9.70
N SER A 48 -2.03 -7.94 8.81
CA SER A 48 -0.60 -8.02 8.53
C SER A 48 -0.30 -7.44 7.17
N THR A 49 0.73 -6.59 7.10
CA THR A 49 1.26 -6.03 5.86
C THR A 49 2.65 -6.57 5.60
N VAL A 50 2.88 -7.06 4.40
CA VAL A 50 4.22 -7.36 3.87
C VAL A 50 4.48 -6.42 2.72
N GLU A 51 5.52 -5.60 2.83
CA GLU A 51 5.86 -4.63 1.80
C GLU A 51 7.32 -4.70 1.41
N LYS A 52 7.62 -4.30 0.18
CA LYS A 52 8.98 -4.20 -0.32
C LYS A 52 9.12 -3.04 -1.30
N PHE A 53 10.16 -2.24 -1.08
CA PHE A 53 10.66 -1.28 -2.03
C PHE A 53 12.00 -1.77 -2.61
N HIS A 54 12.15 -1.77 -3.92
CA HIS A 54 13.37 -2.18 -4.60
C HIS A 54 13.74 -1.17 -5.70
N PRO A 55 14.75 -0.31 -5.47
CA PRO A 55 15.30 0.54 -6.51
C PRO A 55 16.24 -0.25 -7.41
N ASP A 56 16.28 0.10 -8.68
CA ASP A 56 17.21 -0.41 -9.68
C ASP A 56 17.66 0.68 -10.66
N LYS A 57 18.48 0.32 -11.66
CA LYS A 57 19.01 1.28 -12.65
C LYS A 57 17.94 1.92 -13.54
N TRP A 58 16.74 1.35 -13.59
CA TRP A 58 15.63 1.79 -14.43
C TRP A 58 14.50 2.46 -13.65
N GLY A 59 14.65 2.61 -12.32
CA GLY A 59 13.65 3.19 -11.44
C GLY A 59 13.47 2.42 -10.15
N SER A 60 12.22 2.11 -9.78
CA SER A 60 11.93 1.34 -8.57
C SER A 60 10.67 0.50 -8.70
N THR A 61 10.63 -0.60 -7.99
CA THR A 61 9.42 -1.40 -7.79
C THR A 61 8.99 -1.31 -6.34
N TYR A 62 7.72 -1.09 -6.11
CA TYR A 62 7.11 -1.19 -4.79
C TYR A 62 5.96 -2.16 -4.85
N PHE A 63 5.83 -3.00 -3.85
CA PHE A 63 4.62 -3.79 -3.67
C PHE A 63 4.31 -3.95 -2.18
N PHE A 64 3.04 -4.15 -1.88
CA PHE A 64 2.61 -4.64 -0.59
C PHE A 64 1.45 -5.62 -0.71
N VAL A 65 1.27 -6.40 0.32
CA VAL A 65 0.13 -7.29 0.52
C VAL A 65 -0.37 -7.09 1.94
N ASP A 66 -1.63 -6.69 2.07
CA ASP A 66 -2.35 -6.66 3.34
C ASP A 66 -3.20 -7.92 3.47
N MET A 67 -3.18 -8.53 4.65
CA MET A 67 -4.05 -9.65 4.98
C MET A 67 -4.81 -9.33 6.26
N ASP A 68 -6.13 -9.31 6.14
CA ASP A 68 -7.05 -9.08 7.24
C ASP A 68 -7.47 -10.40 7.89
N TYR A 69 -7.43 -10.42 9.21
CA TYR A 69 -7.73 -11.63 9.96
C TYR A 69 -8.99 -11.46 10.84
N THR A 70 -9.79 -12.51 10.84
CA THR A 70 -10.90 -12.70 11.78
C THR A 70 -10.66 -13.96 12.62
N SER A 71 -11.59 -14.31 13.51
CA SER A 71 -11.56 -15.57 14.26
C SER A 71 -11.51 -16.80 13.33
N ASP A 72 -12.04 -16.69 12.12
CA ASP A 72 -12.14 -17.79 11.14
C ASP A 72 -10.91 -17.88 10.21
N GLY A 73 -9.89 -17.04 10.43
CA GLY A 73 -8.69 -16.97 9.61
C GLY A 73 -8.62 -15.74 8.74
N VAL A 74 -7.99 -15.85 7.56
CA VAL A 74 -7.87 -14.74 6.60
C VAL A 74 -9.23 -14.43 5.99
N ALA A 75 -9.72 -13.22 6.23
CA ALA A 75 -11.00 -12.72 5.71
C ALA A 75 -10.85 -12.00 4.37
N ALA A 76 -9.74 -11.27 4.21
CA ALA A 76 -9.42 -10.55 2.98
C ALA A 76 -7.90 -10.49 2.76
N ALA A 77 -7.50 -10.35 1.53
CA ALA A 77 -6.15 -10.02 1.12
C ALA A 77 -6.22 -8.97 0.01
N TYR A 78 -5.47 -7.88 0.17
CA TYR A 78 -5.35 -6.80 -0.81
C TYR A 78 -3.88 -6.63 -1.17
N TRP A 79 -3.60 -6.33 -2.42
CA TRP A 79 -2.23 -6.11 -2.87
C TRP A 79 -2.16 -4.99 -3.90
N GLU A 80 -1.04 -4.31 -3.87
CA GLU A 80 -0.63 -3.36 -4.90
C GLU A 80 0.78 -3.69 -5.38
N ILE A 81 1.02 -3.51 -6.66
CA ILE A 81 2.35 -3.54 -7.25
C ILE A 81 2.51 -2.35 -8.17
N ALA A 82 3.51 -1.53 -7.88
CA ALA A 82 3.81 -0.32 -8.63
C ALA A 82 5.24 -0.34 -9.18
N ARG A 83 5.39 0.22 -10.35
CA ARG A 83 6.67 0.40 -11.01
C ARG A 83 6.86 1.85 -11.42
N GLU A 84 7.94 2.47 -10.94
CA GLU A 84 8.45 3.73 -11.45
C GLU A 84 9.51 3.44 -12.51
N LEU A 85 9.29 3.96 -13.71
CA LEU A 85 10.23 3.84 -14.83
C LEU A 85 10.91 5.19 -15.07
N LYS A 86 12.24 5.19 -15.01
CA LYS A 86 13.05 6.39 -15.11
C LYS A 86 14.29 6.13 -15.95
N PHE A 87 14.26 6.58 -17.20
CA PHE A 87 15.34 6.41 -18.18
C PHE A 87 16.20 7.65 -18.35
N TRP A 88 15.94 8.71 -17.59
CA TRP A 88 16.52 10.05 -17.70
C TRP A 88 16.93 10.62 -16.35
N LYS A 89 17.63 11.76 -16.37
CA LYS A 89 18.16 12.40 -15.16
C LYS A 89 17.22 13.40 -14.48
N ASN A 90 16.09 13.75 -15.11
CA ASN A 90 15.14 14.70 -14.53
C ASN A 90 14.34 14.08 -13.36
N PRO A 91 13.62 14.87 -12.56
CA PRO A 91 12.91 14.38 -11.36
C PRO A 91 11.61 13.61 -11.66
N PHE A 92 11.23 13.45 -12.91
CA PHE A 92 10.01 12.73 -13.31
C PHE A 92 10.28 11.26 -13.61
N SER A 93 9.28 10.42 -13.35
CA SER A 93 9.22 9.01 -13.75
C SER A 93 7.86 8.68 -14.33
N VAL A 94 7.77 7.62 -15.12
CA VAL A 94 6.50 7.04 -15.54
C VAL A 94 6.06 6.04 -14.49
N HIS A 95 4.84 6.19 -14.01
CA HIS A 95 4.22 5.32 -13.01
C HIS A 95 3.30 4.31 -13.68
N VAL A 96 3.40 3.04 -13.30
CA VAL A 96 2.46 1.96 -13.66
C VAL A 96 2.15 1.17 -12.40
N GLU A 97 0.87 0.92 -12.14
CA GLU A 97 0.43 0.23 -10.92
C GLU A 97 -0.73 -0.70 -11.21
N TYR A 98 -0.76 -1.81 -10.51
CA TYR A 98 -1.86 -2.77 -10.48
C TYR A 98 -2.30 -3.03 -9.06
N ASN A 99 -3.61 -2.97 -8.82
CA ASN A 99 -4.24 -3.24 -7.53
C ASN A 99 -5.26 -4.36 -7.69
N GLY A 100 -5.27 -5.25 -6.73
CA GLY A 100 -6.20 -6.36 -6.70
C GLY A 100 -6.40 -6.90 -5.29
N GLY A 101 -7.25 -7.91 -5.16
CA GLY A 101 -7.47 -8.53 -3.86
C GLY A 101 -8.58 -9.56 -3.89
N LEU A 102 -8.69 -10.27 -2.77
CA LEU A 102 -9.67 -11.29 -2.50
C LEU A 102 -10.29 -11.05 -1.14
N ALA A 103 -11.58 -11.30 -1.01
CA ALA A 103 -12.25 -11.36 0.26
C ALA A 103 -13.12 -12.63 0.33
N LYS A 104 -13.57 -13.01 1.51
CA LYS A 104 -14.41 -14.17 1.71
C LYS A 104 -15.70 -14.02 0.88
N GLY A 105 -15.83 -14.82 -0.18
CA GLY A 105 -17.01 -14.85 -1.06
C GLY A 105 -16.95 -13.92 -2.29
N PHE A 106 -15.95 -13.06 -2.45
CA PHE A 106 -15.79 -12.24 -3.65
C PHE A 106 -14.34 -11.84 -3.91
N SER A 107 -14.07 -11.34 -5.13
CA SER A 107 -12.79 -10.73 -5.48
C SER A 107 -12.98 -9.21 -5.60
N TYR A 108 -12.01 -8.43 -5.12
CA TYR A 108 -11.95 -7.00 -5.41
C TYR A 108 -11.81 -6.76 -6.92
N GLN A 109 -12.34 -5.65 -7.38
CA GLN A 109 -12.19 -5.27 -8.79
C GLN A 109 -10.74 -4.88 -9.06
N ASN A 110 -10.16 -5.47 -10.11
CA ASN A 110 -8.81 -5.10 -10.53
C ASN A 110 -8.77 -3.63 -10.96
N ALA A 111 -7.75 -2.92 -10.50
CA ALA A 111 -7.47 -1.56 -10.94
C ALA A 111 -6.09 -1.47 -11.58
N TYR A 112 -6.00 -0.69 -12.64
CA TYR A 112 -4.77 -0.41 -13.38
C TYR A 112 -4.57 1.09 -13.38
N LEU A 113 -3.38 1.54 -12.96
CA LEU A 113 -3.04 2.94 -12.92
C LEU A 113 -1.83 3.20 -13.82
N GLY A 114 -1.87 4.34 -14.50
CA GLY A 114 -0.76 4.81 -15.31
C GLY A 114 -0.67 6.33 -15.21
N GLY A 115 0.54 6.85 -15.07
CA GLY A 115 0.72 8.27 -14.88
C GLY A 115 2.17 8.70 -14.78
N VAL A 116 2.36 9.84 -14.12
CA VAL A 116 3.67 10.47 -13.94
C VAL A 116 3.88 10.78 -12.48
N THR A 117 5.08 10.50 -11.98
CA THR A 117 5.51 10.85 -10.62
C THR A 117 6.63 11.88 -10.69
N TYR A 118 6.48 12.95 -9.93
CA TYR A 118 7.57 13.88 -9.60
C TYR A 118 8.19 13.47 -8.27
N THR A 119 9.52 13.38 -8.20
CA THR A 119 10.23 13.02 -6.97
C THR A 119 11.32 14.05 -6.67
N TYR A 120 11.32 14.51 -5.43
CA TYR A 120 12.36 15.36 -4.88
C TYR A 120 12.98 14.71 -3.65
N ASN A 121 14.31 14.67 -3.61
CA ASN A 121 15.07 14.30 -2.44
C ASN A 121 16.17 15.36 -2.24
N ASN A 122 16.44 15.74 -0.99
CA ASN A 122 17.61 16.55 -0.72
C ASN A 122 18.89 15.70 -0.88
N THR A 123 20.03 16.36 -1.03
CA THR A 123 21.32 15.70 -1.29
C THR A 123 21.71 14.64 -0.25
N ALA A 124 21.33 14.87 1.02
CA ALA A 124 21.60 13.95 2.13
C ALA A 124 20.56 12.85 2.28
N PHE A 125 19.51 12.79 1.43
CA PHE A 125 18.38 11.87 1.57
C PHE A 125 17.75 11.87 2.98
N SER A 126 17.86 12.99 3.71
CA SER A 126 17.22 13.14 5.01
C SER A 126 15.77 13.59 4.92
N ARG A 127 15.35 14.12 3.79
CA ARG A 127 13.96 14.49 3.49
C ARG A 127 13.68 14.44 2.01
N GLY A 128 12.47 14.07 1.68
CA GLY A 128 12.01 14.02 0.31
C GLY A 128 10.49 13.91 0.21
N PHE A 129 9.99 14.09 -1.00
CA PHE A 129 8.58 13.85 -1.32
C PHE A 129 8.43 13.36 -2.74
N SER A 130 7.34 12.68 -3.01
CA SER A 130 6.89 12.37 -4.35
C SER A 130 5.42 12.79 -4.53
N LEU A 131 5.06 13.13 -5.76
CA LEU A 131 3.70 13.45 -6.16
C LEU A 131 3.40 12.72 -7.47
N SER A 132 2.45 11.81 -7.43
CA SER A 132 2.00 11.01 -8.58
C SER A 132 0.63 11.45 -9.03
N ALA A 133 0.49 11.73 -10.33
CA ALA A 133 -0.79 12.01 -10.99
C ALA A 133 -1.08 10.86 -11.95
N MET A 134 -2.19 10.14 -11.73
CA MET A 134 -2.45 8.87 -12.39
C MET A 134 -3.87 8.81 -12.94
N TYR A 135 -4.02 8.26 -14.13
CA TYR A 135 -5.30 7.74 -14.61
C TYR A 135 -5.49 6.34 -14.00
N LYS A 136 -6.70 6.08 -13.48
CA LYS A 136 -7.07 4.83 -12.84
C LYS A 136 -8.25 4.19 -13.58
N TYR A 137 -8.03 3.01 -14.12
CA TYR A 137 -9.07 2.19 -14.71
C TYR A 137 -9.44 1.05 -13.75
N ILE A 138 -10.72 0.95 -13.36
CA ILE A 138 -11.23 -0.11 -12.50
C ILE A 138 -12.08 -1.07 -13.35
N GLN A 139 -11.58 -2.28 -13.51
CA GLN A 139 -12.21 -3.31 -14.34
C GLN A 139 -13.59 -3.70 -13.79
N LYS A 140 -14.60 -3.79 -14.66
CA LYS A 140 -15.97 -4.15 -14.31
C LYS A 140 -16.69 -3.21 -13.33
N HIS A 141 -16.14 -2.03 -13.06
CA HIS A 141 -16.82 -1.03 -12.25
C HIS A 141 -17.80 -0.22 -13.11
N HIS A 142 -18.95 0.22 -12.53
CA HIS A 142 -19.94 1.04 -13.24
C HIS A 142 -19.39 2.38 -13.73
N SER A 143 -18.39 2.93 -13.04
CA SER A 143 -17.63 4.13 -13.43
C SER A 143 -16.14 3.77 -13.47
N PRO A 144 -15.64 3.13 -14.56
CA PRO A 144 -14.32 2.54 -14.59
C PRO A 144 -13.18 3.56 -14.65
N ASN A 145 -13.45 4.75 -15.16
CA ASN A 145 -12.45 5.77 -15.45
C ASN A 145 -12.38 6.78 -14.30
N ASN A 146 -11.20 6.90 -13.68
CA ASN A 146 -10.96 7.78 -12.54
C ASN A 146 -9.58 8.42 -12.65
N PHE A 147 -9.33 9.44 -11.83
CA PHE A 147 -8.00 10.00 -11.59
C PHE A 147 -7.64 9.81 -10.13
N GLN A 148 -6.35 9.56 -9.88
CA GLN A 148 -5.79 9.45 -8.55
C GLN A 148 -4.57 10.35 -8.42
N LEU A 149 -4.51 11.11 -7.33
CA LEU A 149 -3.32 11.85 -6.91
C LEU A 149 -2.79 11.17 -5.64
N THR A 150 -1.50 10.88 -5.63
CA THR A 150 -0.84 10.29 -4.47
C THR A 150 0.39 11.13 -4.12
N GLY A 151 0.44 11.61 -2.88
CA GLY A 151 1.58 12.33 -2.33
C GLY A 151 2.22 11.51 -1.21
N THR A 152 3.54 11.35 -1.26
CA THR A 152 4.31 10.74 -0.19
C THR A 152 5.41 11.69 0.24
N TRP A 153 5.75 11.71 1.50
CA TRP A 153 6.92 12.44 1.99
C TRP A 153 7.56 11.69 3.15
N TYR A 154 8.81 11.96 3.36
CA TYR A 154 9.55 11.44 4.50
C TYR A 154 10.48 12.49 5.09
N MET A 155 10.77 12.37 6.38
CA MET A 155 11.74 13.16 7.07
C MET A 155 12.47 12.28 8.11
N ASN A 156 13.79 12.23 7.99
CA ASN A 156 14.66 11.46 8.87
C ASN A 156 15.35 12.43 9.84
N PHE A 157 15.34 12.09 11.11
CA PHE A 157 15.97 12.85 12.18
C PHE A 157 17.07 12.00 12.84
N SER A 158 18.02 12.68 13.45
CA SER A 158 19.06 12.03 14.27
C SER A 158 19.76 10.87 13.54
N ASN A 159 20.34 11.15 12.34
CA ASN A 159 21.04 10.17 11.52
C ASN A 159 20.19 8.93 11.18
N ASN A 160 18.93 9.15 10.80
CA ASN A 160 17.95 8.12 10.45
C ASN A 160 17.44 7.26 11.63
N LEU A 161 17.66 7.70 12.87
CA LEU A 161 17.08 7.04 14.04
C LEU A 161 15.56 7.18 14.11
N LEU A 162 15.04 8.32 13.62
CA LEU A 162 13.61 8.62 13.54
C LEU A 162 13.24 8.96 12.11
N THR A 163 12.28 8.22 11.53
CA THR A 163 11.70 8.47 10.21
C THR A 163 10.21 8.73 10.37
N PHE A 164 9.73 9.84 9.80
CA PHE A 164 8.30 10.14 9.69
C PHE A 164 7.89 9.98 8.22
N PRO A 165 7.39 8.80 7.81
CA PRO A 165 6.75 8.63 6.52
C PRO A 165 5.32 9.17 6.58
N ALA A 166 4.84 9.71 5.48
CA ALA A 166 3.44 10.07 5.34
C ALA A 166 2.96 9.83 3.91
N LEU A 167 1.73 9.39 3.77
CA LEU A 167 1.05 9.10 2.52
C LEU A 167 -0.28 9.83 2.49
N LEU A 168 -0.54 10.58 1.41
CA LEU A 168 -1.86 11.12 1.07
C LEU A 168 -2.27 10.60 -0.29
N THR A 169 -3.42 9.95 -0.34
CA THR A 169 -4.03 9.50 -1.59
C THR A 169 -5.44 10.07 -1.70
N GLY A 170 -5.76 10.68 -2.83
CA GLY A 170 -7.09 11.20 -3.14
C GLY A 170 -7.51 10.79 -4.54
N GLY A 171 -8.76 10.34 -4.72
CA GLY A 171 -9.36 10.07 -6.02
C GLY A 171 -10.26 11.21 -6.46
N VAL A 172 -10.16 11.62 -7.74
CA VAL A 172 -11.06 12.59 -8.36
C VAL A 172 -12.02 11.82 -9.25
N ARG A 173 -13.27 11.70 -8.84
CA ARG A 173 -14.33 11.19 -9.68
C ARG A 173 -14.84 12.34 -10.57
N ARG A 174 -14.58 12.22 -11.87
CA ARG A 174 -15.17 12.96 -12.98
C ARG A 174 -15.25 14.48 -12.82
N LEU A 175 -14.29 15.18 -13.40
CA LEU A 175 -14.38 16.58 -13.80
C LEU A 175 -15.34 16.74 -15.00
N LEU A 176 -16.63 16.53 -14.79
CA LEU A 176 -17.68 17.00 -15.67
C LEU A 176 -18.77 17.61 -14.78
N MET A 177 -18.82 18.93 -14.78
CA MET A 177 -19.63 19.87 -14.02
C MET A 177 -18.97 20.42 -12.75
N GLY A 178 -18.00 21.31 -12.91
CA GLY A 178 -17.80 22.51 -12.08
C GLY A 178 -17.62 22.41 -10.57
N ARG A 179 -17.38 21.22 -9.99
CA ARG A 179 -17.09 21.08 -8.57
C ARG A 179 -15.98 20.04 -8.35
N LEU A 180 -14.87 20.51 -7.84
CA LEU A 180 -13.78 19.67 -7.32
C LEU A 180 -14.25 19.07 -5.98
N PHE A 181 -14.65 17.81 -5.98
CA PHE A 181 -14.82 17.05 -4.74
C PHE A 181 -13.58 16.20 -4.52
N PHE A 182 -12.74 16.59 -3.58
CA PHE A 182 -11.75 15.69 -3.01
C PHE A 182 -12.49 14.76 -2.04
N LEU A 183 -12.74 13.55 -2.47
CA LEU A 183 -13.13 12.50 -1.54
C LEU A 183 -11.82 11.83 -1.09
N PRO A 184 -11.52 11.79 0.21
CA PRO A 184 -10.48 10.90 0.69
C PRO A 184 -10.85 9.49 0.21
N SER A 185 -9.88 8.75 -0.34
CA SER A 185 -10.10 7.33 -0.55
C SER A 185 -10.44 6.74 0.82
N PRO A 186 -11.41 5.82 0.92
CA PRO A 186 -11.62 5.14 2.18
C PRO A 186 -10.27 4.49 2.54
N SER A 187 -9.61 5.05 3.54
CA SER A 187 -8.56 4.34 4.25
C SER A 187 -9.28 3.17 4.87
N PHE A 188 -9.12 1.98 4.30
CA PHE A 188 -9.38 0.78 5.03
C PHE A 188 -8.32 0.73 6.13
N GLY A 189 -8.65 1.32 7.28
CA GLY A 189 -7.95 1.14 8.52
C GLY A 189 -8.48 -0.11 9.21
#